data_df7597594f85cb845946c730932c75f2
#
_entry.id   df7597594f85cb845946c730932c75f2
#
_cell.length_a   1.000
_cell.length_b   1.000
_cell.length_c   1.000
_cell.angle_alpha   90.00
_cell.angle_beta   90.00
_cell.angle_gamma   90.00
#
_symmetry.space_group_name_H-M   'P 1'
#
loop_
_entity.id
_entity.type
_entity.pdbx_description
1 polymer ?
#
loop_
_entity_poly.entity_id
_entity_poly.type
_entity_poly.pdbx_seq_one_letter_code
_entity_poly.pdbx_strand_id
1 'polypeptide(L)'
;MAVTSWCITYYKMKYNSDILRELHAELQEILGEVVRVCNLAQIPYFIQGGTAIGAHFFSGIVPWDDDIDLGMTRENYERFLREAPSLLAEGYVLQEFTTEPDTPFYFAKVRKVATRFVESEWVGLDIADGIYIDIFPYDLIPDDRAKERAQRRRVKFWINCFTAKSVWLWRWLGKANNGVVMPKSLLSCAAIRLVTALMTKEQIYRRMNSELQRYNHSSASRYNIVRMPKDMILRRAI
;
A
#
# COMPACT_ATOMS: atom_id res chain seq x y z
N MET A 1 -0.23 21.89 20.38
CA MET A 1 -0.84 22.11 19.05
C MET A 1 -2.05 21.22 18.96
N ALA A 2 -3.22 21.79 18.77
CA ALA A 2 -4.47 21.05 18.79
C ALA A 2 -4.58 20.22 17.49
N VAL A 3 -4.44 18.90 17.60
CA VAL A 3 -5.00 17.99 16.61
C VAL A 3 -6.48 18.28 16.60
N THR A 4 -6.96 18.85 15.52
CA THR A 4 -8.29 19.42 15.45
C THR A 4 -9.33 18.38 15.86
N SER A 5 -10.22 18.73 16.77
CA SER A 5 -11.35 17.96 17.32
C SER A 5 -12.16 17.19 16.24
N TRP A 6 -12.13 17.64 15.01
CA TRP A 6 -12.79 17.04 13.85
C TRP A 6 -12.19 15.69 13.42
N CYS A 7 -10.87 15.53 13.44
CA CYS A 7 -10.24 14.27 13.07
C CYS A 7 -10.58 13.17 14.09
N ILE A 8 -10.56 13.51 15.37
CA ILE A 8 -10.88 12.58 16.46
C ILE A 8 -12.35 12.12 16.40
N THR A 9 -13.27 13.00 16.01
CA THR A 9 -14.71 12.66 15.96
C THR A 9 -15.04 11.76 14.76
N TYR A 10 -14.39 11.94 13.60
CA TYR A 10 -14.64 11.13 12.41
C TYR A 10 -14.14 9.68 12.59
N TYR A 11 -12.97 9.49 13.19
CA TYR A 11 -12.41 8.15 13.46
C TYR A 11 -13.08 7.42 14.64
N LYS A 12 -13.53 8.14 15.67
CA LYS A 12 -14.29 7.54 16.77
C LYS A 12 -15.58 6.82 16.36
N MET A 13 -16.09 7.10 15.16
CA MET A 13 -17.33 6.49 14.65
C MET A 13 -17.09 5.19 13.83
N LYS A 14 -15.85 4.84 13.48
CA LYS A 14 -15.57 3.68 12.61
C LYS A 14 -15.57 2.35 13.39
N TYR A 15 -15.00 2.35 14.59
CA TYR A 15 -14.87 1.13 15.42
C TYR A 15 -15.12 1.42 16.90
N ASN A 16 -15.62 0.40 17.64
CA ASN A 16 -15.66 0.40 19.08
C ASN A 16 -14.21 0.32 19.63
N SER A 17 -13.94 0.94 20.79
CA SER A 17 -12.63 0.93 21.46
C SER A 17 -12.12 -0.48 21.79
N ASP A 18 -13.02 -1.42 22.09
CA ASP A 18 -12.66 -2.80 22.41
C ASP A 18 -12.20 -3.54 21.14
N ILE A 19 -12.91 -3.36 20.02
CA ILE A 19 -12.54 -3.92 18.72
C ILE A 19 -11.18 -3.38 18.28
N LEU A 20 -10.92 -2.06 18.46
CA LEU A 20 -9.62 -1.48 18.12
C LEU A 20 -8.50 -2.04 18.98
N ARG A 21 -8.75 -2.27 20.27
CA ARG A 21 -7.73 -2.86 21.17
C ARG A 21 -7.38 -4.29 20.75
N GLU A 22 -8.37 -5.10 20.40
CA GLU A 22 -8.16 -6.45 19.88
C GLU A 22 -7.41 -6.41 18.53
N LEU A 23 -7.83 -5.54 17.61
CA LEU A 23 -7.16 -5.35 16.33
C LEU A 23 -5.69 -4.92 16.52
N HIS A 24 -5.43 -3.97 17.42
CA HIS A 24 -4.06 -3.51 17.71
C HIS A 24 -3.18 -4.64 18.27
N ALA A 25 -3.73 -5.53 19.09
CA ALA A 25 -2.98 -6.71 19.59
C ALA A 25 -2.59 -7.64 18.44
N GLU A 26 -3.52 -7.93 17.53
CA GLU A 26 -3.27 -8.73 16.33
C GLU A 26 -2.25 -8.07 15.39
N LEU A 27 -2.37 -6.77 15.15
CA LEU A 27 -1.42 -6.00 14.34
C LEU A 27 0.00 -6.02 14.93
N GLN A 28 0.12 -5.91 16.25
CA GLN A 28 1.43 -6.02 16.94
C GLN A 28 2.05 -7.40 16.80
N GLU A 29 1.23 -8.46 16.84
CA GLU A 29 1.71 -9.83 16.63
C GLU A 29 2.22 -10.02 15.20
N ILE A 30 1.47 -9.55 14.18
CA ILE A 30 1.91 -9.61 12.79
C ILE A 30 3.18 -8.77 12.58
N LEU A 31 3.26 -7.59 13.23
CA LEU A 31 4.48 -6.76 13.18
C LEU A 31 5.69 -7.51 13.77
N GLY A 32 5.50 -8.18 14.89
CA GLY A 32 6.55 -9.03 15.51
C GLY A 32 7.07 -10.09 14.54
N GLU A 33 6.17 -10.74 13.80
CA GLU A 33 6.54 -11.75 12.80
C GLU A 33 7.28 -11.12 11.60
N VAL A 34 6.80 -9.99 11.06
CA VAL A 34 7.49 -9.26 9.98
C VAL A 34 8.88 -8.82 10.42
N VAL A 35 9.02 -8.28 11.64
CA VAL A 35 10.31 -7.88 12.22
C VAL A 35 11.25 -9.10 12.34
N ARG A 36 10.75 -10.25 12.82
CA ARG A 36 11.51 -11.48 12.90
C ARG A 36 12.04 -11.92 11.54
N VAL A 37 11.19 -11.93 10.51
CA VAL A 37 11.57 -12.27 9.13
C VAL A 37 12.61 -11.29 8.59
N CYS A 38 12.39 -9.98 8.77
CA CYS A 38 13.33 -8.96 8.33
C CYS A 38 14.70 -9.10 9.00
N ASN A 39 14.74 -9.41 10.30
CA ASN A 39 15.98 -9.64 11.03
C ASN A 39 16.72 -10.89 10.53
N LEU A 40 16.02 -12.01 10.33
CA LEU A 40 16.61 -13.24 9.79
C LEU A 40 17.20 -13.03 8.39
N ALA A 41 16.47 -12.35 7.53
CA ALA A 41 16.90 -12.06 6.16
C ALA A 41 17.82 -10.85 6.05
N GLN A 42 18.07 -10.12 7.14
CA GLN A 42 18.82 -8.86 7.14
C GLN A 42 18.27 -7.84 6.12
N ILE A 43 16.95 -7.68 6.12
CA ILE A 43 16.24 -6.75 5.22
C ILE A 43 15.89 -5.47 5.99
N PRO A 44 16.49 -4.33 5.66
CA PRO A 44 16.12 -3.03 6.24
C PRO A 44 14.68 -2.63 5.85
N TYR A 45 13.96 -2.13 6.83
CA TYR A 45 12.63 -1.56 6.69
C TYR A 45 12.49 -0.30 7.55
N PHE A 46 11.42 0.44 7.37
CA PHE A 46 11.08 1.60 8.20
C PHE A 46 9.55 1.73 8.33
N ILE A 47 9.12 2.35 9.41
CA ILE A 47 7.72 2.70 9.62
C ILE A 47 7.36 3.98 8.87
N GLN A 48 6.11 4.08 8.40
CA GLN A 48 5.65 5.25 7.65
C GLN A 48 4.23 5.67 8.05
N GLY A 49 3.75 6.76 7.49
CA GLY A 49 2.34 7.18 7.60
C GLY A 49 1.86 7.35 9.03
N GLY A 50 0.67 6.83 9.28
CA GLY A 50 0.04 6.76 10.61
C GLY A 50 0.90 6.02 11.61
N THR A 51 1.55 4.94 11.21
CA THR A 51 2.44 4.14 12.06
C THR A 51 3.61 4.97 12.61
N ALA A 52 4.26 5.80 11.78
CA ALA A 52 5.34 6.67 12.23
C ALA A 52 4.84 7.78 13.18
N ILE A 53 3.64 8.31 12.94
CA ILE A 53 2.98 9.28 13.83
C ILE A 53 2.66 8.61 15.17
N GLY A 54 2.15 7.38 15.14
CA GLY A 54 1.84 6.58 16.31
C GLY A 54 3.06 6.33 17.18
N ALA A 55 4.14 5.87 16.58
CA ALA A 55 5.40 5.62 17.28
C ALA A 55 5.96 6.89 17.93
N HIS A 56 5.89 8.05 17.25
CA HIS A 56 6.44 9.30 17.75
C HIS A 56 5.59 9.96 18.85
N PHE A 57 4.27 10.00 18.68
CA PHE A 57 3.38 10.75 19.58
C PHE A 57 2.61 9.91 20.60
N PHE A 58 2.45 8.61 20.32
CA PHE A 58 1.62 7.71 21.15
C PHE A 58 2.42 6.52 21.70
N SER A 59 3.71 6.43 21.40
CA SER A 59 4.57 5.28 21.78
C SER A 59 3.99 3.92 21.36
N GLY A 60 3.26 3.89 20.24
CA GLY A 60 2.57 2.72 19.72
C GLY A 60 1.73 3.04 18.49
N ILE A 61 0.67 2.29 18.28
CA ILE A 61 -0.30 2.54 17.21
C ILE A 61 -1.15 3.77 17.59
N VAL A 62 -1.50 4.61 16.61
CA VAL A 62 -2.45 5.70 16.84
C VAL A 62 -3.76 5.12 17.38
N PRO A 63 -4.33 5.61 18.52
CA PRO A 63 -5.44 4.94 19.20
C PRO A 63 -6.72 4.70 18.39
N TRP A 64 -6.87 5.37 17.25
CA TRP A 64 -8.01 5.25 16.35
C TRP A 64 -7.64 4.74 14.95
N ASP A 65 -6.39 4.32 14.74
CA ASP A 65 -5.92 3.75 13.47
C ASP A 65 -6.22 2.25 13.40
N ASP A 66 -6.37 1.72 12.20
CA ASP A 66 -6.77 0.34 11.97
C ASP A 66 -5.75 -0.45 11.12
N ASP A 67 -4.56 0.13 10.88
CA ASP A 67 -3.49 -0.48 10.09
C ASP A 67 -2.08 -0.17 10.62
N ILE A 68 -1.11 -0.91 10.11
CA ILE A 68 0.33 -0.65 10.25
C ILE A 68 0.94 -0.63 8.86
N ASP A 69 1.69 0.43 8.58
CA ASP A 69 2.38 0.66 7.31
C ASP A 69 3.90 0.56 7.47
N LEU A 70 4.52 -0.33 6.70
CA LEU A 70 5.97 -0.43 6.57
C LEU A 70 6.42 0.00 5.18
N GLY A 71 7.60 0.58 5.10
CA GLY A 71 8.26 0.95 3.85
C GLY A 71 9.59 0.21 3.69
N MET A 72 9.90 -0.17 2.46
CA MET A 72 11.19 -0.73 2.08
C MET A 72 11.68 -0.06 0.79
N THR A 73 12.99 0.17 0.65
CA THR A 73 13.53 0.52 -0.67
C THR A 73 13.20 -0.60 -1.67
N ARG A 74 13.10 -0.28 -2.95
CA ARG A 74 12.72 -1.27 -3.98
C ARG A 74 13.55 -2.55 -3.90
N GLU A 75 14.84 -2.45 -3.74
CA GLU A 75 15.73 -3.60 -3.60
C GLU A 75 15.37 -4.48 -2.39
N ASN A 76 15.16 -3.87 -1.23
CA ASN A 76 14.77 -4.58 -0.02
C ASN A 76 13.35 -5.16 -0.12
N TYR A 77 12.43 -4.45 -0.77
CA TYR A 77 11.08 -4.93 -1.03
C TYR A 77 11.09 -6.19 -1.92
N GLU A 78 11.85 -6.19 -3.00
CA GLU A 78 11.97 -7.35 -3.89
C GLU A 78 12.68 -8.53 -3.21
N ARG A 79 13.65 -8.25 -2.33
CA ARG A 79 14.23 -9.29 -1.47
C ARG A 79 13.19 -9.85 -0.52
N PHE A 80 12.41 -9.01 0.13
CA PHE A 80 11.35 -9.43 1.03
C PHE A 80 10.32 -10.32 0.33
N LEU A 81 9.83 -9.93 -0.86
CA LEU A 81 8.90 -10.76 -1.63
C LEU A 81 9.45 -12.14 -1.94
N ARG A 82 10.74 -12.25 -2.21
CA ARG A 82 11.40 -13.51 -2.57
C ARG A 82 11.69 -14.40 -1.35
N GLU A 83 12.12 -13.81 -0.25
CA GLU A 83 12.65 -14.52 0.92
C GLU A 83 11.58 -14.78 2.00
N ALA A 84 10.64 -13.85 2.22
CA ALA A 84 9.64 -13.95 3.27
C ALA A 84 8.74 -15.20 3.18
N PRO A 85 8.27 -15.67 2.01
CA PRO A 85 7.39 -16.84 1.96
C PRO A 85 7.97 -18.10 2.61
N SER A 86 9.29 -18.28 2.58
CA SER A 86 9.98 -19.42 3.19
C SER A 86 10.32 -19.21 4.68
N LEU A 87 10.25 -17.98 5.17
CA LEU A 87 10.65 -17.59 6.51
C LEU A 87 9.45 -17.31 7.43
N LEU A 88 8.29 -16.99 6.87
CA LEU A 88 7.08 -16.76 7.64
C LEU A 88 6.68 -18.02 8.41
N ALA A 89 6.31 -17.84 9.67
CA ALA A 89 5.79 -18.91 10.51
C ALA A 89 4.43 -19.41 10.00
N GLU A 90 4.05 -20.61 10.39
CA GLU A 90 2.71 -21.13 10.15
C GLU A 90 1.66 -20.15 10.68
N GLY A 91 0.61 -19.93 9.91
CA GLY A 91 -0.44 -18.95 10.24
C GLY A 91 -0.23 -17.56 9.65
N TYR A 92 0.85 -17.33 8.91
CA TYR A 92 1.07 -16.07 8.17
C TYR A 92 1.29 -16.33 6.70
N VAL A 93 0.78 -15.44 5.86
CA VAL A 93 0.93 -15.51 4.40
C VAL A 93 1.33 -14.15 3.83
N LEU A 94 2.18 -14.19 2.80
CA LEU A 94 2.50 -13.03 1.99
C LEU A 94 1.51 -12.95 0.83
N GLN A 95 0.74 -11.88 0.80
CA GLN A 95 -0.20 -11.56 -0.27
C GLN A 95 0.38 -10.44 -1.14
N GLU A 96 0.56 -10.71 -2.40
CA GLU A 96 0.97 -9.74 -3.42
C GLU A 96 0.53 -10.26 -4.82
N PHE A 97 0.78 -9.50 -5.87
CA PHE A 97 0.25 -9.81 -7.20
C PHE A 97 0.67 -11.19 -7.74
N THR A 98 1.90 -11.66 -7.46
CA THR A 98 2.37 -12.95 -8.01
C THR A 98 1.86 -14.15 -7.22
N THR A 99 1.58 -13.98 -5.93
CA THR A 99 0.97 -15.02 -5.08
C THR A 99 -0.54 -15.04 -5.21
N GLU A 100 -1.15 -13.90 -5.45
CA GLU A 100 -2.61 -13.75 -5.60
C GLU A 100 -2.96 -12.73 -6.70
N PRO A 101 -3.07 -13.19 -7.98
CA PRO A 101 -3.23 -12.30 -9.14
C PRO A 101 -4.50 -11.43 -9.12
N ASP A 102 -5.52 -11.80 -8.33
CA ASP A 102 -6.77 -11.03 -8.22
C ASP A 102 -6.70 -9.85 -7.26
N THR A 103 -5.58 -9.73 -6.51
CA THR A 103 -5.37 -8.61 -5.59
C THR A 103 -5.48 -7.24 -6.30
N PRO A 104 -6.22 -6.25 -5.73
CA PRO A 104 -6.46 -4.96 -6.38
C PRO A 104 -5.39 -3.91 -6.05
N PHE A 105 -4.45 -4.22 -5.15
CA PHE A 105 -3.36 -3.34 -4.72
C PHE A 105 -2.02 -3.81 -5.30
N TYR A 106 -1.05 -2.90 -5.42
CA TYR A 106 0.24 -3.12 -6.09
C TYR A 106 1.42 -3.28 -5.12
N PHE A 107 1.14 -3.29 -3.84
CA PHE A 107 2.09 -3.50 -2.74
C PHE A 107 1.79 -4.82 -2.04
N ALA A 108 2.66 -5.24 -1.13
CA ALA A 108 2.47 -6.49 -0.41
C ALA A 108 1.72 -6.29 0.91
N LYS A 109 1.04 -7.35 1.35
CA LYS A 109 0.48 -7.46 2.69
C LYS A 109 1.01 -8.76 3.33
N VAL A 110 1.38 -8.71 4.60
CA VAL A 110 1.53 -9.91 5.41
C VAL A 110 0.25 -10.08 6.21
N ARG A 111 -0.43 -11.21 6.00
CA ARG A 111 -1.72 -11.50 6.63
C ARG A 111 -1.61 -12.62 7.65
N LYS A 112 -2.40 -12.51 8.74
CA LYS A 112 -2.60 -13.58 9.69
C LYS A 112 -3.78 -14.44 9.24
N VAL A 113 -3.50 -15.72 8.98
CA VAL A 113 -4.52 -16.72 8.61
C VAL A 113 -5.47 -16.94 9.78
N ALA A 114 -6.70 -17.41 9.50
CA ALA A 114 -7.75 -17.63 10.51
C ALA A 114 -8.24 -16.37 11.25
N THR A 115 -7.87 -15.19 10.78
CA THR A 115 -8.50 -13.91 11.16
C THR A 115 -9.28 -13.34 9.97
N ARG A 116 -10.12 -12.32 10.20
CA ARG A 116 -10.88 -11.69 9.13
C ARG A 116 -10.94 -10.18 9.29
N PHE A 117 -10.44 -9.47 8.28
CA PHE A 117 -10.51 -8.03 8.17
C PHE A 117 -10.69 -7.62 6.70
N VAL A 118 -11.95 -7.40 6.32
CA VAL A 118 -12.30 -7.05 4.93
C VAL A 118 -12.45 -5.54 4.80
N GLU A 119 -11.55 -4.93 4.07
CA GLU A 119 -11.68 -3.52 3.69
C GLU A 119 -12.95 -3.33 2.84
N SER A 120 -13.75 -2.32 3.18
CA SER A 120 -15.03 -2.03 2.50
C SER A 120 -14.90 -1.94 0.97
N GLU A 121 -13.70 -1.56 0.54
CA GLU A 121 -13.29 -1.45 -0.85
C GLU A 121 -13.24 -2.80 -1.57
N TRP A 122 -12.88 -3.85 -0.90
CA TRP A 122 -12.60 -5.15 -1.49
C TRP A 122 -13.67 -6.20 -1.20
N VAL A 123 -14.76 -5.81 -0.53
CA VAL A 123 -15.88 -6.72 -0.25
C VAL A 123 -16.36 -7.44 -1.52
N GLY A 124 -16.34 -8.78 -1.47
CA GLY A 124 -16.78 -9.68 -2.54
C GLY A 124 -15.74 -9.96 -3.63
N LEU A 125 -14.46 -9.57 -3.42
CA LEU A 125 -13.34 -10.19 -4.13
C LEU A 125 -13.00 -11.51 -3.45
N ASP A 126 -12.62 -12.50 -4.24
CA ASP A 126 -12.12 -13.80 -3.76
C ASP A 126 -10.61 -13.68 -3.58
N ILE A 127 -10.21 -13.03 -2.48
CA ILE A 127 -8.83 -12.81 -2.08
C ILE A 127 -8.70 -13.02 -0.58
N ALA A 128 -7.48 -13.31 -0.11
CA ALA A 128 -7.20 -13.43 1.32
C ALA A 128 -7.68 -12.20 2.09
N ASP A 129 -8.38 -12.40 3.21
CA ASP A 129 -9.08 -11.36 3.97
C ASP A 129 -8.71 -11.29 5.47
N GLY A 130 -7.61 -11.93 5.87
CA GLY A 130 -7.08 -11.86 7.24
C GLY A 130 -6.58 -10.46 7.63
N ILE A 131 -6.44 -10.20 8.94
CA ILE A 131 -5.79 -8.99 9.46
C ILE A 131 -4.37 -8.91 8.88
N TYR A 132 -3.88 -7.70 8.58
CA TYR A 132 -2.67 -7.53 7.79
C TYR A 132 -1.81 -6.32 8.20
N ILE A 133 -0.57 -6.36 7.74
CA ILE A 133 0.34 -5.20 7.68
C ILE A 133 0.67 -4.91 6.23
N ASP A 134 0.65 -3.63 5.86
CA ASP A 134 1.00 -3.15 4.54
C ASP A 134 2.51 -2.93 4.42
N ILE A 135 3.09 -3.42 3.30
CA ILE A 135 4.51 -3.26 2.98
C ILE A 135 4.64 -2.58 1.62
N PHE A 136 5.17 -1.36 1.62
CA PHE A 136 5.23 -0.51 0.45
C PHE A 136 6.63 -0.43 -0.15
N PRO A 137 6.77 -0.57 -1.48
CA PRO A 137 8.02 -0.29 -2.17
C PRO A 137 8.25 1.21 -2.29
N TYR A 138 9.47 1.65 -1.96
CA TYR A 138 9.94 3.00 -2.17
C TYR A 138 10.90 3.05 -3.36
N ASP A 139 10.50 3.79 -4.38
CA ASP A 139 11.25 3.98 -5.61
C ASP A 139 11.88 5.37 -5.65
N LEU A 140 12.97 5.52 -6.41
CA LEU A 140 13.58 6.82 -6.65
C LEU A 140 12.65 7.68 -7.52
N ILE A 141 12.52 8.94 -7.14
CA ILE A 141 11.80 9.96 -7.90
C ILE A 141 12.78 11.01 -8.44
N PRO A 142 12.54 11.56 -9.62
CA PRO A 142 13.44 12.56 -10.19
C PRO A 142 13.44 13.83 -9.37
N ASP A 143 14.61 14.50 -9.30
CA ASP A 143 14.76 15.78 -8.60
C ASP A 143 14.06 16.92 -9.35
N ASP A 144 13.91 16.80 -10.67
CA ASP A 144 13.16 17.72 -11.49
C ASP A 144 11.64 17.60 -11.24
N ARG A 145 11.03 18.71 -10.84
CA ARG A 145 9.62 18.78 -10.48
C ARG A 145 8.65 18.50 -11.64
N ALA A 146 9.04 18.79 -12.88
CA ALA A 146 8.19 18.54 -14.04
C ALA A 146 8.20 17.02 -14.38
N LYS A 147 9.38 16.40 -14.32
CA LYS A 147 9.55 14.95 -14.48
C LYS A 147 8.83 14.18 -13.37
N GLU A 148 8.94 14.61 -12.11
CA GLU A 148 8.20 14.05 -10.97
C GLU A 148 6.69 14.09 -11.20
N ARG A 149 6.13 15.25 -11.58
CA ARG A 149 4.70 15.37 -11.89
C ARG A 149 4.26 14.48 -13.04
N ALA A 150 5.09 14.35 -14.05
CA ALA A 150 4.81 13.49 -15.20
C ALA A 150 4.82 12.00 -14.79
N GLN A 151 5.81 11.55 -13.99
CA GLN A 151 5.87 10.20 -13.47
C GLN A 151 4.63 9.89 -12.60
N ARG A 152 4.29 10.77 -11.65
CA ARG A 152 3.12 10.60 -10.78
C ARG A 152 1.82 10.43 -11.58
N ARG A 153 1.64 11.20 -12.68
CA ARG A 153 0.46 11.06 -13.55
C ARG A 153 0.42 9.70 -14.25
N ARG A 154 1.57 9.25 -14.80
CA ARG A 154 1.65 7.94 -15.47
C ARG A 154 1.42 6.79 -14.50
N VAL A 155 2.09 6.80 -13.34
CA VAL A 155 1.93 5.79 -12.29
C VAL A 155 0.48 5.74 -11.82
N LYS A 156 -0.15 6.89 -11.55
CA LYS A 156 -1.55 6.97 -11.15
C LYS A 156 -2.48 6.36 -12.21
N PHE A 157 -2.22 6.61 -13.48
CA PHE A 157 -2.98 6.02 -14.58
C PHE A 157 -2.88 4.49 -14.56
N TRP A 158 -1.67 3.94 -14.45
CA TRP A 158 -1.45 2.49 -14.43
C TRP A 158 -2.00 1.82 -13.17
N ILE A 159 -1.89 2.45 -12.00
CA ILE A 159 -2.55 1.97 -10.77
C ILE A 159 -4.06 1.89 -10.96
N ASN A 160 -4.67 2.92 -11.55
CA ASN A 160 -6.11 2.93 -11.83
C ASN A 160 -6.50 1.81 -12.82
N CYS A 161 -5.69 1.54 -13.84
CA CYS A 161 -5.92 0.42 -14.76
C CYS A 161 -5.79 -0.93 -14.01
N PHE A 162 -4.79 -1.08 -13.16
CA PHE A 162 -4.55 -2.28 -12.38
C PHE A 162 -5.72 -2.59 -11.43
N THR A 163 -6.12 -1.61 -10.63
CA THR A 163 -7.26 -1.72 -9.72
C THR A 163 -8.57 -1.99 -10.48
N ALA A 164 -8.81 -1.26 -11.58
CA ALA A 164 -10.01 -1.45 -12.39
C ALA A 164 -10.11 -2.85 -13.02
N LYS A 165 -8.98 -3.51 -13.29
CA LYS A 165 -8.96 -4.89 -13.81
C LYS A 165 -9.40 -5.93 -12.76
N SER A 166 -9.20 -5.66 -11.46
CA SER A 166 -9.61 -6.54 -10.35
C SER A 166 -11.05 -6.32 -9.91
N VAL A 167 -11.58 -5.10 -10.07
CA VAL A 167 -12.92 -4.73 -9.61
C VAL A 167 -13.81 -4.42 -10.80
N TRP A 168 -15.06 -4.89 -10.76
CA TRP A 168 -16.06 -4.55 -11.75
C TRP A 168 -16.19 -3.03 -11.87
N LEU A 169 -16.23 -2.52 -13.10
CA LEU A 169 -16.22 -1.08 -13.40
C LEU A 169 -17.28 -0.29 -12.60
N TRP A 170 -18.47 -0.83 -12.40
CA TRP A 170 -19.52 -0.17 -11.63
C TRP A 170 -19.16 -0.07 -10.12
N ARG A 171 -18.51 -1.10 -9.54
CA ARG A 171 -17.99 -1.03 -8.16
C ARG A 171 -16.89 0.00 -8.05
N TRP A 172 -16.01 0.04 -9.04
CA TRP A 172 -14.95 1.03 -9.11
C TRP A 172 -15.51 2.45 -9.26
N LEU A 173 -16.57 2.66 -10.06
CA LEU A 173 -17.29 3.93 -10.18
C LEU A 173 -18.01 4.32 -8.86
N GLY A 174 -18.64 3.37 -8.17
CA GLY A 174 -19.29 3.62 -6.87
C GLY A 174 -18.35 4.05 -5.76
N LYS A 175 -17.09 3.63 -5.81
CA LYS A 175 -16.02 4.01 -4.87
C LYS A 175 -15.50 5.43 -5.03
N ALA A 176 -15.81 6.10 -6.12
CA ALA A 176 -15.42 7.49 -6.30
C ALA A 176 -15.87 8.39 -5.14
N ASN A 177 -16.92 8.00 -4.44
CA ASN A 177 -17.45 8.71 -3.29
C ASN A 177 -16.71 8.41 -1.96
N ASN A 178 -15.88 7.34 -1.94
CA ASN A 178 -15.20 6.86 -0.72
C ASN A 178 -13.68 7.06 -0.75
N GLY A 179 -13.18 8.11 -1.41
CA GLY A 179 -11.76 8.48 -1.36
C GLY A 179 -10.88 7.87 -2.46
N VAL A 180 -11.34 6.93 -3.26
CA VAL A 180 -10.64 6.52 -4.48
C VAL A 180 -10.80 7.60 -5.53
N VAL A 181 -9.70 8.28 -5.86
CA VAL A 181 -9.72 9.41 -6.80
C VAL A 181 -9.98 8.91 -8.22
N MET A 182 -11.25 8.98 -8.62
CA MET A 182 -11.65 8.80 -10.02
C MET A 182 -10.99 9.83 -10.93
N PRO A 183 -10.61 9.44 -12.16
CA PRO A 183 -10.32 10.44 -13.18
C PRO A 183 -11.57 11.28 -13.39
N LYS A 184 -11.47 12.58 -13.14
CA LYS A 184 -12.59 13.54 -13.30
C LYS A 184 -13.02 13.74 -14.76
N SER A 185 -12.33 13.11 -15.73
CA SER A 185 -12.60 13.27 -17.16
C SER A 185 -13.09 11.97 -17.80
N LEU A 186 -14.12 12.07 -18.62
CA LEU A 186 -14.65 10.98 -19.45
C LEU A 186 -13.57 10.34 -20.33
N LEU A 187 -12.62 11.15 -20.84
CA LEU A 187 -11.50 10.66 -21.63
C LEU A 187 -10.58 9.72 -20.84
N SER A 188 -10.29 10.06 -19.59
CA SER A 188 -9.48 9.18 -18.72
C SER A 188 -10.20 7.88 -18.40
N CYS A 189 -11.52 7.92 -18.17
CA CYS A 189 -12.32 6.71 -17.98
C CYS A 189 -12.34 5.84 -19.24
N ALA A 190 -12.53 6.44 -20.42
CA ALA A 190 -12.49 5.71 -21.69
C ALA A 190 -11.12 5.08 -21.94
N ALA A 191 -10.02 5.79 -21.68
CA ALA A 191 -8.67 5.27 -21.81
C ALA A 191 -8.41 4.07 -20.88
N ILE A 192 -8.85 4.14 -19.61
CA ILE A 192 -8.74 3.01 -18.65
C ILE A 192 -9.55 1.82 -19.16
N ARG A 193 -10.79 2.03 -19.62
CA ARG A 193 -11.62 0.95 -20.19
C ARG A 193 -10.93 0.29 -21.39
N LEU A 194 -10.39 1.07 -22.30
CA LEU A 194 -9.68 0.55 -23.47
C LEU A 194 -8.46 -0.29 -23.05
N VAL A 195 -7.62 0.23 -22.15
CA VAL A 195 -6.45 -0.50 -21.65
C VAL A 195 -6.86 -1.78 -20.96
N THR A 196 -7.86 -1.74 -20.07
CA THR A 196 -8.32 -2.93 -19.35
C THR A 196 -9.02 -3.96 -20.24
N ALA A 197 -9.57 -3.54 -21.39
CA ALA A 197 -10.12 -4.46 -22.39
C ALA A 197 -9.02 -5.15 -23.22
N LEU A 198 -7.95 -4.43 -23.56
CA LEU A 198 -6.91 -4.90 -24.49
C LEU A 198 -5.71 -5.55 -23.81
N MET A 199 -5.45 -5.26 -22.53
CA MET A 199 -4.28 -5.76 -21.81
C MET A 199 -4.68 -6.74 -20.70
N THR A 200 -3.83 -7.75 -20.47
CA THR A 200 -3.94 -8.62 -19.30
C THR A 200 -3.53 -7.85 -18.03
N LYS A 201 -3.95 -8.34 -16.86
CA LYS A 201 -3.58 -7.73 -15.58
C LYS A 201 -2.05 -7.75 -15.37
N GLU A 202 -1.40 -8.83 -15.78
CA GLU A 202 0.06 -8.97 -15.72
C GLU A 202 0.78 -7.92 -16.61
N GLN A 203 0.28 -7.69 -17.83
CA GLN A 203 0.85 -6.65 -18.71
C GLN A 203 0.69 -5.25 -18.09
N ILE A 204 -0.45 -4.97 -17.46
CA ILE A 204 -0.69 -3.72 -16.73
C ILE A 204 0.25 -3.60 -15.54
N TYR A 205 0.42 -4.68 -14.75
CA TYR A 205 1.33 -4.74 -13.61
C TYR A 205 2.78 -4.47 -14.02
N ARG A 206 3.27 -5.13 -15.08
CA ARG A 206 4.62 -4.89 -15.62
C ARG A 206 4.83 -3.44 -16.06
N ARG A 207 3.84 -2.84 -16.73
CA ARG A 207 3.90 -1.42 -17.13
C ARG A 207 3.90 -0.48 -15.94
N MET A 208 3.07 -0.75 -14.96
CA MET A 208 3.01 0.01 -13.71
C MET A 208 4.37 -0.04 -12.99
N ASN A 209 4.93 -1.23 -12.80
CA ASN A 209 6.23 -1.40 -12.16
C ASN A 209 7.37 -0.73 -12.94
N SER A 210 7.36 -0.78 -14.28
CA SER A 210 8.31 -0.06 -15.11
C SER A 210 8.24 1.47 -14.91
N GLU A 211 7.04 2.02 -14.70
CA GLU A 211 6.89 3.45 -14.41
C GLU A 211 7.26 3.81 -12.98
N LEU A 212 6.99 2.94 -11.99
CA LEU A 212 7.42 3.12 -10.60
C LEU A 212 8.95 3.18 -10.52
N GLN A 213 9.62 2.22 -11.15
CA GLN A 213 11.08 2.01 -11.09
C GLN A 213 11.87 2.86 -12.10
N ARG A 214 11.20 3.71 -12.89
CA ARG A 214 11.81 4.46 -14.00
C ARG A 214 13.11 5.21 -13.66
N TYR A 215 13.24 5.64 -12.41
CA TYR A 215 14.39 6.45 -11.95
C TYR A 215 15.31 5.71 -10.98
N ASN A 216 15.09 4.43 -10.71
CA ASN A 216 15.88 3.68 -9.73
C ASN A 216 17.37 3.51 -10.12
N HIS A 217 17.70 3.65 -11.40
CA HIS A 217 19.07 3.63 -11.91
C HIS A 217 19.62 5.03 -12.23
N SER A 218 18.93 6.08 -11.80
CA SER A 218 19.38 7.47 -12.00
C SER A 218 20.16 8.00 -10.80
N SER A 219 20.78 9.17 -10.97
CA SER A 219 21.41 9.92 -9.87
C SER A 219 20.41 10.64 -8.96
N ALA A 220 19.13 10.31 -9.02
CA ALA A 220 18.10 10.88 -8.16
C ALA A 220 18.40 10.59 -6.69
N SER A 221 18.16 11.59 -5.83
CA SER A 221 18.51 11.54 -4.41
C SER A 221 17.33 11.33 -3.47
N ARG A 222 16.11 11.23 -4.02
CA ARG A 222 14.88 11.18 -3.23
C ARG A 222 14.09 9.89 -3.50
N TYR A 223 13.66 9.24 -2.41
CA TYR A 223 12.75 8.10 -2.45
C TYR A 223 11.33 8.52 -2.11
N ASN A 224 10.34 7.95 -2.76
CA ASN A 224 8.94 8.10 -2.37
C ASN A 224 8.10 6.92 -2.87
N ILE A 225 6.98 6.70 -2.19
CA ILE A 225 5.83 6.02 -2.78
C ILE A 225 5.14 7.04 -3.69
N VAL A 226 5.11 6.77 -4.98
CA VAL A 226 4.62 7.74 -5.99
C VAL A 226 3.17 8.17 -5.76
N ARG A 227 2.39 7.43 -4.96
CA ARG A 227 1.00 7.75 -4.60
C ARG A 227 0.86 8.66 -3.37
N MET A 228 1.88 8.76 -2.50
CA MET A 228 1.80 9.51 -1.25
C MET A 228 1.89 11.04 -1.43
N PRO A 229 1.38 11.84 -0.48
CA PRO A 229 1.56 13.28 -0.46
C PRO A 229 3.03 13.68 -0.56
N LYS A 230 3.29 14.88 -1.11
CA LYS A 230 4.65 15.38 -1.36
C LYS A 230 5.52 15.48 -0.09
N ASP A 231 4.91 15.52 1.06
CA ASP A 231 5.58 15.79 2.35
C ASP A 231 6.22 14.53 2.99
N MET A 232 5.97 13.34 2.41
CA MET A 232 6.52 12.05 2.88
C MET A 232 7.70 11.57 2.03
N ILE A 233 8.58 12.49 1.63
CA ILE A 233 9.74 12.16 0.80
C ILE A 233 10.93 11.84 1.69
N LEU A 234 11.42 10.60 1.61
CA LEU A 234 12.71 10.22 2.18
C LEU A 234 13.86 10.71 1.27
N ARG A 235 14.92 11.21 1.86
CA ARG A 235 16.16 11.53 1.14
C ARG A 235 17.12 10.34 1.24
N ARG A 236 17.79 10.03 0.14
CA ARG A 236 18.90 9.09 0.16
C ARG A 236 19.99 9.66 1.08
N ALA A 237 20.44 8.86 2.05
CA ALA A 237 21.65 9.16 2.76
C ALA A 237 22.82 9.14 1.75
N ILE A 238 23.59 10.22 1.73
CA ILE A 238 24.78 10.37 0.87
C ILE A 238 25.89 9.54 1.47
#